data_8842aae0785188d26276b8ad20d8fd13
#
_entry.id   8842aae0785188d26276b8ad20d8fd13
#
_cell.length_a   1.000
_cell.length_b   1.000
_cell.length_c   1.000
_cell.angle_alpha   90.00
_cell.angle_beta   90.00
_cell.angle_gamma   90.00
#
_symmetry.space_group_name_H-M   'P 1'
#
loop_
_entity.id
_entity.type
_entity.pdbx_description
1 polymer ?
#
loop_
_entity_poly.entity_id
_entity_poly.type
_entity_poly.pdbx_seq_one_letter_code
_entity_poly.pdbx_strand_id
1 'polypeptide(L)'
;MLVSHNDIKGPIVGNTHTEDLDIFADGRVRYSESGNDRKTGTVNIRLAPAQLHRLTALLNSKEMRAVPAEIPSQIKVVDFDWEAQLKIQHASGRQDIAIKNFYPLLNTQLPAAYPKALIELECMLRDLQARATKRPVHTEDEDWCPEKAH
;
A
#
# COMPACT_ATOMS: atom_id res chain seq x y z
N MET A 1 -4.78 15.50 2.80
CA MET A 1 -4.21 14.19 2.42
C MET A 1 -5.32 13.15 2.38
N LEU A 2 -5.44 12.44 1.27
CA LEU A 2 -6.47 11.41 1.11
C LEU A 2 -6.06 10.09 1.75
N VAL A 3 -4.86 9.62 1.44
CA VAL A 3 -4.35 8.36 1.96
C VAL A 3 -2.85 8.44 2.15
N SER A 4 -2.39 7.85 3.23
CA SER A 4 -0.98 7.64 3.53
C SER A 4 -0.74 6.16 3.73
N HIS A 5 0.27 5.64 3.07
CA HIS A 5 0.70 4.25 3.17
C HIS A 5 2.15 4.21 3.64
N ASN A 6 2.37 3.57 4.76
CA ASN A 6 3.70 3.41 5.35
C ASN A 6 4.03 1.93 5.44
N ASP A 7 5.06 1.50 4.72
CA ASP A 7 5.59 0.15 4.77
C ASP A 7 6.89 0.12 5.57
N ILE A 8 6.95 -0.74 6.57
CA ILE A 8 8.17 -1.01 7.34
C ILE A 8 8.53 -2.48 7.11
N LYS A 9 9.68 -2.70 6.50
CA LYS A 9 10.18 -4.04 6.15
C LYS A 9 11.57 -4.23 6.71
N GLY A 10 11.86 -5.41 7.24
CA GLY A 10 13.20 -5.73 7.66
C GLY A 10 13.29 -7.01 8.46
N PRO A 11 14.50 -7.49 8.72
CA PRO A 11 14.70 -8.57 9.65
C PRO A 11 14.29 -8.11 11.05
N ILE A 12 13.89 -9.06 11.90
CA ILE A 12 13.51 -8.79 13.29
C ILE A 12 14.69 -8.16 14.02
N VAL A 13 15.91 -8.54 13.65
CA VAL A 13 17.15 -7.93 14.14
C VAL A 13 17.96 -7.45 12.93
N GLY A 14 18.25 -6.17 12.86
CA GLY A 14 19.07 -5.59 11.79
C GLY A 14 18.45 -4.35 11.15
N ASN A 15 18.80 -4.12 9.88
CA ASN A 15 18.43 -2.92 9.15
C ASN A 15 16.97 -2.95 8.69
N THR A 16 16.23 -1.91 9.02
CA THR A 16 14.85 -1.74 8.54
C THR A 16 14.83 -0.84 7.31
N HIS A 17 13.87 -1.10 6.45
CA HIS A 17 13.58 -0.32 5.26
C HIS A 17 12.17 0.24 5.36
N THR A 18 12.03 1.54 5.18
CA THR A 18 10.73 2.22 5.29
C THR A 18 10.38 2.88 3.97
N GLU A 19 9.17 2.67 3.51
CA GLU A 19 8.62 3.32 2.32
C GLU A 19 7.35 4.06 2.71
N ASP A 20 7.27 5.34 2.34
CA ASP A 20 6.12 6.19 2.60
C ASP A 20 5.52 6.67 1.28
N LEU A 21 4.21 6.55 1.14
CA LEU A 21 3.48 7.04 0.00
C LEU A 21 2.28 7.85 0.48
N ASP A 22 2.28 9.14 0.17
CA ASP A 22 1.20 10.04 0.53
C ASP A 22 0.49 10.53 -0.72
N ILE A 23 -0.83 10.45 -0.74
CA ILE A 23 -1.65 10.94 -1.84
C ILE A 23 -2.55 12.06 -1.33
N PHE A 24 -2.53 13.18 -2.05
CA PHE A 24 -3.28 14.37 -1.68
C PHE A 24 -4.54 14.53 -2.54
N ALA A 25 -5.49 15.29 -2.02
CA ALA A 25 -6.80 15.47 -2.66
C ALA A 25 -6.71 16.10 -4.06
N ASP A 26 -5.65 16.85 -4.34
CA ASP A 26 -5.40 17.46 -5.65
C ASP A 26 -4.70 16.55 -6.66
N GLY A 27 -4.44 15.30 -6.28
CA GLY A 27 -3.78 14.32 -7.14
C GLY A 27 -2.27 14.26 -7.02
N ARG A 28 -1.65 15.11 -6.20
CA ARG A 28 -0.22 15.00 -5.93
C ARG A 28 0.07 13.73 -5.16
N VAL A 29 1.19 13.08 -5.51
CA VAL A 29 1.68 11.89 -4.82
C VAL A 29 3.12 12.15 -4.41
N ARG A 30 3.41 11.93 -3.15
CA ARG A 30 4.76 12.04 -2.61
C ARG A 30 5.22 10.66 -2.13
N TYR A 31 6.34 10.21 -2.66
CA TYR A 31 6.98 8.96 -2.27
C TYR A 31 8.33 9.25 -1.64
N SER A 32 8.62 8.61 -0.53
CA SER A 32 9.92 8.65 0.10
C SER A 32 10.33 7.27 0.60
N GLU A 33 11.63 7.03 0.59
CA GLU A 33 12.22 5.75 0.97
C GLU A 33 13.39 6.03 1.89
N SER A 34 13.47 5.31 3.01
CA SER A 34 14.57 5.42 3.96
C SER A 34 15.00 4.04 4.46
N GLY A 35 16.28 3.92 4.73
CA GLY A 35 16.87 2.70 5.26
C GLY A 35 18.27 3.01 5.78
N ASN A 36 18.86 2.10 6.55
CA ASN A 36 20.15 2.35 7.18
C ASN A 36 21.28 2.57 6.17
N ASP A 37 21.15 2.05 4.95
CA ASP A 37 22.16 2.10 3.92
C ASP A 37 21.81 3.00 2.74
N ARG A 38 20.69 3.70 2.79
CA ARG A 38 20.21 4.51 1.65
C ARG A 38 19.90 5.93 2.06
N LYS A 39 20.35 6.86 1.22
CA LYS A 39 19.94 8.25 1.36
C LYS A 39 18.45 8.36 1.08
N THR A 40 17.76 9.06 1.95
CA THR A 40 16.36 9.39 1.78
C THR A 40 16.18 10.24 0.53
N GLY A 41 15.44 9.72 -0.43
CA GLY A 41 15.04 10.47 -1.62
C GLY A 41 13.53 10.68 -1.59
N THR A 42 13.09 11.86 -2.02
CA THR A 42 11.66 12.16 -2.18
C THR A 42 11.35 12.33 -3.65
N VAL A 43 10.35 11.60 -4.13
CA VAL A 43 9.87 11.70 -5.51
C VAL A 43 8.43 12.20 -5.48
N ASN A 44 8.14 13.18 -6.33
CA ASN A 44 6.80 13.71 -6.49
C ASN A 44 6.27 13.34 -7.88
N ILE A 45 5.10 12.74 -7.91
CA ILE A 45 4.38 12.41 -9.13
C ILE A 45 2.94 12.91 -9.02
N ARG A 46 2.18 12.80 -10.09
CA ARG A 46 0.79 13.23 -10.10
C ARG A 46 -0.09 12.16 -10.70
N LEU A 47 -1.23 11.92 -10.05
CA LEU A 47 -2.28 11.08 -10.60
C LEU A 47 -2.99 11.77 -11.74
N ALA A 48 -3.32 11.01 -12.79
CA ALA A 48 -4.27 11.49 -13.80
C ALA A 48 -5.65 11.68 -13.15
N PRO A 49 -6.47 12.63 -13.65
CA PRO A 49 -7.79 12.88 -13.06
C PRO A 49 -8.67 11.63 -12.95
N ALA A 50 -8.64 10.76 -13.96
CA ALA A 50 -9.39 9.50 -13.93
C ALA A 50 -8.92 8.56 -12.82
N GLN A 51 -7.62 8.49 -12.60
CA GLN A 51 -7.04 7.67 -11.52
C GLN A 51 -7.41 8.23 -10.15
N LEU A 52 -7.37 9.53 -9.98
CA LEU A 52 -7.77 10.19 -8.74
C LEU A 52 -9.24 9.94 -8.43
N HIS A 53 -10.10 10.06 -9.43
CA HIS A 53 -11.53 9.79 -9.30
C HIS A 53 -11.78 8.34 -8.85
N ARG A 54 -11.12 7.40 -9.49
CA ARG A 54 -11.23 5.98 -9.17
C ARG A 54 -10.74 5.67 -7.75
N LEU A 55 -9.60 6.25 -7.36
CA LEU A 55 -9.09 6.10 -6.00
C LEU A 55 -10.06 6.67 -4.98
N THR A 56 -10.58 7.87 -5.21
CA THR A 56 -11.52 8.52 -4.30
C THR A 56 -12.79 7.70 -4.13
N ALA A 57 -13.31 7.15 -5.23
CA ALA A 57 -14.48 6.26 -5.18
C ALA A 57 -14.22 5.00 -4.37
N LEU A 58 -13.04 4.39 -4.55
CA LEU A 58 -12.65 3.21 -3.78
C LEU A 58 -12.55 3.53 -2.28
N LEU A 59 -11.89 4.63 -1.92
CA LEU A 59 -11.71 5.03 -0.53
C LEU A 59 -13.04 5.31 0.18
N ASN A 60 -14.04 5.79 -0.56
CA ASN A 60 -15.35 6.11 -0.01
C ASN A 60 -16.36 4.95 -0.13
N SER A 61 -15.96 3.81 -0.66
CA SER A 61 -16.85 2.66 -0.79
C SER A 61 -17.22 2.06 0.57
N LYS A 62 -18.37 1.40 0.63
CA LYS A 62 -18.79 0.68 1.84
C LYS A 62 -17.82 -0.42 2.21
N GLU A 63 -17.27 -1.10 1.19
CA GLU A 63 -16.34 -2.19 1.35
C GLU A 63 -15.05 -1.69 2.02
N MET A 64 -14.54 -0.53 1.60
CA MET A 64 -13.34 0.06 2.23
C MET A 64 -13.61 0.48 3.66
N ARG A 65 -14.74 1.11 3.92
CA ARG A 65 -15.11 1.52 5.29
C ARG A 65 -15.30 0.35 6.23
N ALA A 66 -15.68 -0.82 5.70
CA ALA A 66 -15.88 -2.05 6.46
C ALA A 66 -14.56 -2.79 6.75
N VAL A 67 -13.44 -2.39 6.17
CA VAL A 67 -12.14 -3.01 6.45
C VAL A 67 -11.81 -2.80 7.92
N PRO A 68 -11.47 -3.88 8.65
CA PRO A 68 -11.15 -3.76 10.07
C PRO A 68 -9.85 -2.98 10.29
N ALA A 69 -9.72 -2.36 11.46
CA ALA A 69 -8.56 -1.55 11.82
C ALA A 69 -7.26 -2.35 11.87
N GLU A 70 -7.35 -3.67 12.01
CA GLU A 70 -6.19 -4.54 12.05
C GLU A 70 -6.42 -5.77 11.21
N ILE A 71 -5.51 -6.03 10.28
CA ILE A 71 -5.47 -7.26 9.49
C ILE A 71 -4.35 -8.11 10.07
N PRO A 72 -4.68 -9.24 10.73
CA PRO A 72 -3.68 -10.07 11.38
C PRO A 72 -2.78 -10.76 10.37
N SER A 73 -1.59 -11.15 10.84
CA SER A 73 -0.66 -11.93 10.02
C SER A 73 -1.30 -13.25 9.59
N GLN A 74 -1.24 -13.52 8.28
CA GLN A 74 -1.70 -14.79 7.70
C GLN A 74 -0.54 -15.78 7.51
N ILE A 75 0.69 -15.32 7.71
CA ILE A 75 1.91 -16.09 7.49
C ILE A 75 2.77 -16.00 8.73
N LYS A 76 3.30 -17.14 9.15
CA LYS A 76 4.28 -17.16 10.23
C LYS A 76 5.67 -16.94 9.65
N VAL A 77 6.28 -15.80 9.96
CA VAL A 77 7.61 -15.43 9.49
C VAL A 77 8.55 -15.43 10.69
N VAL A 78 9.71 -16.06 10.54
CA VAL A 78 10.66 -16.25 11.66
C VAL A 78 11.72 -15.15 11.68
N ASP A 79 12.20 -14.71 10.50
CA ASP A 79 13.37 -13.83 10.41
C ASP A 79 13.08 -12.46 9.79
N PHE A 80 11.87 -12.22 9.32
CA PHE A 80 11.51 -11.01 8.63
C PHE A 80 10.15 -10.50 9.08
N ASP A 81 10.04 -9.19 9.29
CA ASP A 81 8.78 -8.54 9.66
C ASP A 81 8.41 -7.49 8.63
N TRP A 82 7.16 -7.48 8.22
CA TRP A 82 6.62 -6.48 7.33
C TRP A 82 5.28 -6.00 7.88
N GLU A 83 5.22 -4.72 8.14
CA GLU A 83 4.01 -4.05 8.60
C GLU A 83 3.69 -2.90 7.67
N ALA A 84 2.45 -2.85 7.22
CA ALA A 84 1.93 -1.72 6.47
C ALA A 84 0.87 -0.99 7.30
N GLN A 85 0.94 0.33 7.31
CA GLN A 85 -0.05 1.17 7.96
C GLN A 85 -0.70 2.09 6.94
N LEU A 86 -2.02 2.03 6.86
CA LEU A 86 -2.83 2.89 6.02
C LEU A 86 -3.58 3.90 6.86
N LYS A 87 -3.56 5.14 6.43
CA LYS A 87 -4.34 6.22 7.02
C LYS A 87 -5.18 6.83 5.92
N ILE A 88 -6.49 6.68 6.03
CA ILE A 88 -7.44 7.16 5.03
C ILE A 88 -8.26 8.28 5.61
N GLN A 89 -8.31 9.42 4.92
CA GLN A 89 -9.13 10.54 5.34
C GLN A 89 -10.45 10.53 4.56
N HIS A 90 -11.53 10.32 5.31
CA HIS A 90 -12.89 10.43 4.80
C HIS A 90 -13.50 11.77 5.21
N ALA A 91 -14.58 12.16 4.55
CA ALA A 91 -15.36 13.33 4.95
C ALA A 91 -15.89 13.20 6.37
N SER A 92 -16.17 11.98 6.82
CA SER A 92 -16.71 11.66 8.15
C SER A 92 -15.65 11.44 9.22
N GLY A 93 -14.37 11.45 8.87
CA GLY A 93 -13.27 11.19 9.82
C GLY A 93 -12.15 10.37 9.23
N ARG A 94 -11.25 9.93 10.10
CA ARG A 94 -10.05 9.17 9.70
C ARG A 94 -10.25 7.69 9.96
N GLN A 95 -9.76 6.87 9.03
CA GLN A 95 -9.72 5.42 9.16
C GLN A 95 -8.26 4.98 9.15
N ASP A 96 -7.84 4.23 10.18
CA ASP A 96 -6.51 3.65 10.27
C ASP A 96 -6.60 2.14 10.14
N ILE A 97 -5.73 1.57 9.29
CA ILE A 97 -5.66 0.12 9.04
C ILE A 97 -4.22 -0.32 9.20
N ALA A 98 -3.98 -1.29 10.08
CA ALA A 98 -2.68 -1.93 10.24
C ALA A 98 -2.71 -3.32 9.62
N ILE A 99 -1.76 -3.61 8.73
CA ILE A 99 -1.65 -4.90 8.04
C ILE A 99 -0.35 -5.56 8.49
N LYS A 100 -0.48 -6.74 9.10
CA LYS A 100 0.67 -7.48 9.61
C LYS A 100 1.11 -8.56 8.61
N ASN A 101 2.39 -8.56 8.28
CA ASN A 101 3.03 -9.61 7.46
C ASN A 101 2.25 -9.94 6.18
N PHE A 102 2.01 -8.92 5.37
CA PHE A 102 1.34 -9.10 4.09
C PHE A 102 2.38 -9.45 3.02
N TYR A 103 2.43 -10.73 2.67
CA TYR A 103 3.36 -11.25 1.66
C TYR A 103 2.60 -11.74 0.44
N PRO A 104 2.27 -10.86 -0.49
CA PRO A 104 1.59 -11.29 -1.70
C PRO A 104 2.44 -12.23 -2.56
N LEU A 105 3.77 -12.12 -2.44
CA LEU A 105 4.70 -12.94 -3.21
C LEU A 105 4.69 -14.43 -2.83
N LEU A 106 4.31 -14.75 -1.60
CA LEU A 106 4.33 -16.13 -1.12
C LEU A 106 2.98 -16.82 -1.25
N ASN A 107 1.94 -16.08 -1.58
CA ASN A 107 0.60 -16.59 -1.70
C ASN A 107 0.03 -16.29 -3.09
N THR A 108 0.04 -17.27 -3.96
CA THR A 108 -0.71 -17.21 -5.22
C THR A 108 -2.21 -17.17 -4.98
N GLN A 109 -2.65 -17.52 -3.77
CA GLN A 109 -4.03 -17.38 -3.34
C GLN A 109 -4.06 -16.45 -2.13
N LEU A 110 -4.56 -15.24 -2.33
CA LEU A 110 -4.86 -14.37 -1.21
C LEU A 110 -5.91 -15.04 -0.34
N PRO A 111 -5.70 -15.07 0.97
CA PRO A 111 -6.71 -15.61 1.86
C PRO A 111 -8.05 -14.94 1.61
N ALA A 112 -9.12 -15.71 1.60
CA ALA A 112 -10.48 -15.17 1.49
C ALA A 112 -10.79 -14.13 2.59
N ALA A 113 -9.95 -14.08 3.62
CA ALA A 113 -10.03 -13.11 4.71
C ALA A 113 -9.60 -11.70 4.33
N TYR A 114 -8.86 -11.53 3.21
CA TYR A 114 -8.48 -10.18 2.78
C TYR A 114 -9.63 -9.51 2.03
N PRO A 115 -10.11 -8.35 2.53
CA PRO A 115 -11.16 -7.62 1.82
C PRO A 115 -10.73 -7.23 0.41
N LYS A 116 -11.62 -7.42 -0.56
CA LYS A 116 -11.33 -7.08 -1.96
C LYS A 116 -10.96 -5.62 -2.14
N ALA A 117 -11.63 -4.72 -1.44
CA ALA A 117 -11.33 -3.29 -1.51
C ALA A 117 -9.91 -2.99 -1.04
N LEU A 118 -9.43 -3.67 0.00
CA LEU A 118 -8.06 -3.52 0.48
C LEU A 118 -7.05 -4.01 -0.56
N ILE A 119 -7.32 -5.14 -1.19
CA ILE A 119 -6.47 -5.68 -2.25
C ILE A 119 -6.38 -4.70 -3.42
N GLU A 120 -7.51 -4.15 -3.83
CA GLU A 120 -7.57 -3.18 -4.92
C GLU A 120 -6.76 -1.91 -4.58
N LEU A 121 -6.90 -1.41 -3.37
CA LEU A 121 -6.13 -0.25 -2.90
C LEU A 121 -4.63 -0.56 -2.90
N GLU A 122 -4.22 -1.69 -2.35
CA GLU A 122 -2.81 -2.09 -2.30
C GLU A 122 -2.22 -2.20 -3.72
N CYS A 123 -2.98 -2.73 -4.67
CA CYS A 123 -2.52 -2.79 -6.06
C CYS A 123 -2.34 -1.41 -6.68
N MET A 124 -3.24 -0.49 -6.43
CA MET A 124 -3.10 0.90 -6.90
C MET A 124 -1.88 1.58 -6.29
N LEU A 125 -1.64 1.38 -5.00
CA LEU A 125 -0.49 1.96 -4.31
C LEU A 125 0.83 1.37 -4.82
N ARG A 126 0.88 0.08 -5.11
CA ARG A 126 2.07 -0.56 -5.69
C ARG A 126 2.40 -0.05 -7.08
N ASP A 127 1.39 0.18 -7.91
CA ASP A 127 1.59 0.82 -9.21
C ASP A 127 2.23 2.20 -9.07
N LEU A 128 1.78 2.98 -8.11
CA LEU A 128 2.34 4.30 -7.84
C LEU A 128 3.77 4.22 -7.32
N GLN A 129 4.07 3.26 -6.44
CA GLN A 129 5.43 3.03 -5.96
C GLN A 129 6.36 2.64 -7.11
N ALA A 130 5.92 1.76 -8.01
CA ALA A 130 6.68 1.37 -9.19
C ALA A 130 6.97 2.56 -10.10
N ARG A 131 5.99 3.42 -10.31
CA ARG A 131 6.17 4.66 -11.10
C ARG A 131 7.17 5.61 -10.44
N ALA A 132 7.06 5.78 -9.13
CA ALA A 132 7.94 6.67 -8.38
C ALA A 132 9.39 6.18 -8.35
N THR A 133 9.59 4.88 -8.19
CA THR A 133 10.92 4.29 -8.11
C THR A 133 11.51 3.95 -9.47
N LYS A 134 10.71 3.97 -10.54
CA LYS A 134 11.07 3.51 -11.89
C LYS A 134 11.56 2.06 -11.90
N ARG A 135 11.14 1.26 -10.92
CA ARG A 135 11.42 -0.17 -10.87
C ARG A 135 10.26 -0.92 -11.48
N PRO A 136 10.53 -1.98 -12.27
CA PRO A 136 9.45 -2.82 -12.75
C PRO A 136 8.77 -3.48 -11.56
N VAL A 137 7.44 -3.58 -11.61
CA VAL A 137 6.71 -4.42 -10.68
C VAL A 137 7.12 -5.85 -10.97
N HIS A 138 7.52 -6.60 -9.94
CA HIS A 138 7.85 -8.01 -10.09
C HIS A 138 6.64 -8.76 -10.66
N THR A 139 6.89 -9.65 -11.62
CA THR A 139 5.81 -10.48 -12.20
C THR A 139 5.06 -11.28 -11.14
N GLU A 140 5.74 -11.66 -10.07
CA GLU A 140 5.14 -12.34 -8.92
C GLU A 140 4.20 -11.42 -8.12
N ASP A 141 4.44 -10.12 -8.12
CA ASP A 141 3.58 -9.12 -7.50
C ASP A 141 2.30 -8.87 -8.31
N GLU A 142 2.28 -9.21 -9.58
CA GLU A 142 1.14 -8.98 -10.47
C GLU A 142 0.07 -10.07 -10.35
N ASP A 143 0.42 -11.27 -9.90
CA ASP A 143 -0.46 -12.43 -9.91
C ASP A 143 -1.68 -12.28 -8.99
N TRP A 144 -1.58 -11.45 -7.97
CA TRP A 144 -2.69 -11.22 -7.03
C TRP A 144 -3.44 -9.92 -7.26
N CYS A 145 -2.90 -9.04 -8.09
CA CYS A 145 -3.61 -7.81 -8.42
C CYS A 145 -4.68 -8.06 -9.48
N PRO A 146 -5.88 -7.45 -9.34
CA PRO A 146 -6.87 -7.47 -10.40
C PRO A 146 -6.27 -6.93 -11.69
N GLU A 147 -6.71 -7.45 -12.83
CA GLU A 147 -6.27 -6.95 -14.13
C GLU A 147 -6.37 -5.42 -14.13
N LYS A 148 -5.26 -4.79 -14.56
CA LYS A 148 -5.18 -3.35 -14.62
C LYS A 148 -6.27 -2.82 -15.53
N ALA A 149 -7.27 -2.20 -14.95
CA ALA A 149 -8.16 -1.35 -15.71
C ALA A 149 -7.35 -0.11 -16.09
N HIS A 150 -6.83 -0.16 -17.28
CA HIS A 150 -6.11 0.96 -17.85
C HIS A 150 -7.06 2.09 -18.21
#